data_380a83a438f685e79671460032533cd2
#
_entry.id   380a83a438f685e79671460032533cd2
#
_cell.length_a   1.000
_cell.length_b   1.000
_cell.length_c   1.000
_cell.angle_alpha   90.00
_cell.angle_beta   90.00
_cell.angle_gamma   90.00
#
_symmetry.space_group_name_H-M   'P 1'
#
loop_
_entity.id
_entity.type
_entity.pdbx_description
1 polymer ?
#
loop_
_entity_poly.entity_id
_entity_poly.type
_entity_poly.pdbx_seq_one_letter_code
_entity_poly.pdbx_strand_id
1 'polypeptide(L)'
;MREIPLPLPGRDAGYRILIEPGVRHRLGPVLTPFRFPPQVVVISDRRVARLHGAAVLDSLAAAGLAPVLLTTPPGERAKTWAVVQRLARELLTRGVHRRTPVIALGGGVVGDLAGFLASIWMRGLPFIQAPTTLLAMVDAAIGGKTAINLPEGKNLLGTFHQPRIVVIDPEFLRTLPRAERQNGLAEVLKAGFIRDRDLLTHLAAVKTRLFKDEAELAATIYRAAVIKAQVVSRDEREGDLRRILNFGHTLGHGLEQASRFRLPHGRAVAWGMVAALALSERLAGLDPAEAEWGRRLLRDFGLLPSLPKLNPETVMTALRLDKKRQETGVPFVLLPRLGETVILDRVPLDLVAEVLKKVIGGGGLNNSGRNSFITSTM
;
A
#
# COMPACT_ATOMS: atom_id res chain seq x y z
N MET A 1 15.21 -16.89 5.25
CA MET A 1 14.21 -16.94 4.16
C MET A 1 12.84 -17.22 4.74
N ARG A 2 11.82 -16.44 4.36
CA ARG A 2 10.41 -16.65 4.73
C ARG A 2 9.58 -16.65 3.46
N GLU A 3 8.62 -17.57 3.35
CA GLU A 3 7.72 -17.64 2.19
C GLU A 3 6.26 -17.52 2.63
N ILE A 4 5.46 -16.85 1.84
CA ILE A 4 4.01 -16.74 2.01
C ILE A 4 3.36 -17.24 0.72
N PRO A 5 2.68 -18.41 0.75
CA PRO A 5 1.87 -18.84 -0.38
C PRO A 5 0.64 -17.95 -0.50
N LEU A 6 0.30 -17.55 -1.72
CA LEU A 6 -0.91 -16.82 -2.03
C LEU A 6 -1.71 -17.58 -3.10
N PRO A 7 -2.59 -18.49 -2.70
CA PRO A 7 -3.50 -19.18 -3.60
C PRO A 7 -4.54 -18.19 -4.14
N LEU A 8 -4.96 -18.38 -5.38
CA LEU A 8 -6.00 -17.56 -6.01
C LEU A 8 -7.15 -18.47 -6.46
N PRO A 9 -8.39 -18.22 -5.99
CA PRO A 9 -9.55 -19.01 -6.39
C PRO A 9 -9.75 -18.99 -7.91
N GLY A 10 -10.05 -20.16 -8.48
CA GLY A 10 -10.33 -20.30 -9.93
C GLY A 10 -9.10 -20.18 -10.85
N ARG A 11 -7.90 -20.23 -10.32
CA ARG A 11 -6.65 -20.31 -11.08
C ARG A 11 -5.86 -21.57 -10.70
N ASP A 12 -5.24 -22.20 -11.69
CA ASP A 12 -4.45 -23.44 -11.50
C ASP A 12 -3.22 -23.21 -10.59
N ALA A 13 -2.74 -21.99 -10.46
CA ALA A 13 -1.66 -21.62 -9.55
C ALA A 13 -1.83 -20.18 -9.04
N GLY A 14 -1.74 -20.00 -7.73
CA GLY A 14 -1.43 -18.73 -7.10
C GLY A 14 0.03 -18.35 -7.34
N TYR A 15 0.57 -17.50 -6.48
CA TYR A 15 1.99 -17.16 -6.48
C TYR A 15 2.54 -17.18 -5.04
N ARG A 16 3.84 -16.99 -4.89
CA ARG A 16 4.49 -16.90 -3.58
C ARG A 16 5.15 -15.54 -3.39
N ILE A 17 5.22 -15.11 -2.14
CA ILE A 17 5.96 -13.93 -1.70
C ILE A 17 7.18 -14.44 -0.95
N LEU A 18 8.37 -14.14 -1.45
CA LEU A 18 9.64 -14.50 -0.85
C LEU A 18 10.19 -13.27 -0.12
N ILE A 19 10.54 -13.42 1.17
CA ILE A 19 11.11 -12.34 1.99
C ILE A 19 12.44 -12.82 2.54
N GLU A 20 13.52 -12.18 2.09
CA GLU A 20 14.87 -12.54 2.53
C GLU A 20 15.83 -11.35 2.38
N PRO A 21 16.53 -10.92 3.45
CA PRO A 21 17.59 -9.91 3.34
C PRO A 21 18.67 -10.35 2.34
N GLY A 22 19.09 -9.43 1.47
CA GLY A 22 20.12 -9.67 0.45
C GLY A 22 19.69 -10.53 -0.74
N VAL A 23 18.40 -10.91 -0.85
CA VAL A 23 17.91 -11.77 -1.95
C VAL A 23 18.10 -11.15 -3.34
N ARG A 24 18.24 -9.82 -3.45
CA ARG A 24 18.57 -9.14 -4.72
C ARG A 24 19.83 -9.69 -5.39
N HIS A 25 20.80 -10.15 -4.59
CA HIS A 25 22.05 -10.76 -5.09
C HIS A 25 21.87 -12.20 -5.58
N ARG A 26 20.70 -12.79 -5.35
CA ARG A 26 20.33 -14.14 -5.75
C ARG A 26 19.01 -14.19 -6.53
N LEU A 27 18.60 -13.06 -7.12
CA LEU A 27 17.34 -12.98 -7.86
C LEU A 27 17.35 -13.95 -9.06
N GLY A 28 18.48 -14.08 -9.78
CA GLY A 28 18.63 -15.04 -10.87
C GLY A 28 18.32 -16.49 -10.44
N PRO A 29 19.02 -17.06 -9.43
CA PRO A 29 18.68 -18.36 -8.86
C PRO A 29 17.22 -18.51 -8.42
N VAL A 30 16.62 -17.48 -7.82
CA VAL A 30 15.20 -17.49 -7.42
C VAL A 30 14.27 -17.65 -8.64
N LEU A 31 14.65 -17.12 -9.80
CA LEU A 31 13.87 -17.20 -11.02
C LEU A 31 14.12 -18.45 -11.87
N THR A 32 15.19 -19.20 -11.64
CA THR A 32 15.53 -20.43 -12.37
C THR A 32 14.38 -21.46 -12.46
N PRO A 33 13.60 -21.73 -11.38
CA PRO A 33 12.51 -22.69 -11.43
C PRO A 33 11.39 -22.34 -12.44
N PHE A 34 11.26 -21.06 -12.83
CA PHE A 34 10.24 -20.63 -13.78
C PHE A 34 10.59 -20.92 -15.23
N ARG A 35 11.83 -21.33 -15.54
CA ARG A 35 12.32 -21.67 -16.87
C ARG A 35 11.99 -20.59 -17.91
N PHE A 36 12.22 -19.32 -17.55
CA PHE A 36 12.07 -18.20 -18.46
C PHE A 36 13.08 -18.27 -19.61
N PRO A 37 12.77 -17.65 -20.78
CA PRO A 37 13.79 -17.47 -21.80
C PRO A 37 14.94 -16.62 -21.30
N PRO A 38 16.13 -16.67 -21.92
CA PRO A 38 17.29 -15.90 -21.46
C PRO A 38 17.01 -14.38 -21.35
N GLN A 39 16.28 -13.82 -22.31
CA GLN A 39 15.94 -12.40 -22.25
C GLN A 39 14.95 -12.10 -21.12
N VAL A 40 15.30 -11.15 -20.25
CA VAL A 40 14.41 -10.61 -19.21
C VAL A 40 14.44 -9.09 -19.23
N VAL A 41 13.31 -8.44 -18.96
CA VAL A 41 13.20 -6.98 -18.92
C VAL A 41 13.10 -6.53 -17.46
N VAL A 42 13.98 -5.64 -17.04
CA VAL A 42 13.92 -4.98 -15.73
C VAL A 42 13.44 -3.55 -15.95
N ILE A 43 12.29 -3.19 -15.38
CA ILE A 43 11.77 -1.82 -15.38
C ILE A 43 12.01 -1.22 -14.00
N SER A 44 12.67 -0.06 -13.96
CA SER A 44 12.98 0.65 -12.70
C SER A 44 12.87 2.16 -12.89
N ASP A 45 12.72 2.92 -11.82
CA ASP A 45 13.00 4.36 -11.90
C ASP A 45 14.50 4.64 -11.84
N ARG A 46 14.92 5.80 -12.38
CA ARG A 46 16.34 6.16 -12.48
C ARG A 46 17.06 6.17 -11.14
N ARG A 47 16.38 6.49 -10.03
CA ARG A 47 17.00 6.53 -8.71
C ARG A 47 17.25 5.13 -8.18
N VAL A 48 16.25 4.26 -8.24
CA VAL A 48 16.36 2.85 -7.81
C VAL A 48 17.36 2.10 -8.71
N ALA A 49 17.29 2.30 -10.02
CA ALA A 49 18.25 1.71 -10.97
C ALA A 49 19.70 2.04 -10.63
N ARG A 50 19.99 3.31 -10.27
CA ARG A 50 21.33 3.74 -9.86
C ARG A 50 21.78 3.11 -8.55
N LEU A 51 20.89 2.92 -7.59
CA LEU A 51 21.22 2.41 -6.26
C LEU A 51 21.33 0.88 -6.21
N HIS A 52 20.49 0.19 -6.96
CA HIS A 52 20.26 -1.23 -6.80
C HIS A 52 20.27 -2.03 -8.11
N GLY A 53 20.30 -1.34 -9.25
CA GLY A 53 20.23 -1.97 -10.57
C GLY A 53 21.37 -2.94 -10.83
N ALA A 54 22.61 -2.53 -10.56
CA ALA A 54 23.78 -3.37 -10.81
C ALA A 54 23.67 -4.74 -10.11
N ALA A 55 23.40 -4.75 -8.81
CA ALA A 55 23.30 -5.99 -8.04
C ALA A 55 22.21 -6.95 -8.58
N VAL A 56 21.10 -6.41 -9.05
CA VAL A 56 20.01 -7.21 -9.65
C VAL A 56 20.40 -7.73 -11.03
N LEU A 57 20.98 -6.89 -11.88
CA LEU A 57 21.40 -7.27 -13.25
C LEU A 57 22.51 -8.32 -13.20
N ASP A 58 23.51 -8.13 -12.33
CA ASP A 58 24.61 -9.09 -12.14
C ASP A 58 24.11 -10.45 -11.67
N SER A 59 23.16 -10.45 -10.71
CA SER A 59 22.54 -11.70 -10.24
C SER A 59 21.77 -12.43 -11.35
N LEU A 60 21.05 -11.71 -12.21
CA LEU A 60 20.33 -12.29 -13.35
C LEU A 60 21.32 -12.85 -14.39
N ALA A 61 22.35 -12.08 -14.73
CA ALA A 61 23.40 -12.48 -15.70
C ALA A 61 24.16 -13.71 -15.22
N ALA A 62 24.52 -13.79 -13.93
CA ALA A 62 25.21 -14.93 -13.33
C ALA A 62 24.36 -16.23 -13.38
N ALA A 63 23.04 -16.11 -13.50
CA ALA A 63 22.12 -17.23 -13.68
C ALA A 63 21.85 -17.58 -15.16
N GLY A 64 22.60 -17.02 -16.11
CA GLY A 64 22.46 -17.26 -17.55
C GLY A 64 21.31 -16.49 -18.21
N LEU A 65 20.74 -15.49 -17.52
CA LEU A 65 19.75 -14.60 -18.11
C LEU A 65 20.41 -13.40 -18.78
N ALA A 66 19.75 -12.81 -19.77
CA ALA A 66 20.17 -11.60 -20.47
C ALA A 66 19.29 -10.41 -20.08
N PRO A 67 19.56 -9.73 -18.96
CA PRO A 67 18.71 -8.66 -18.47
C PRO A 67 18.84 -7.39 -19.30
N VAL A 68 17.70 -6.76 -19.60
CA VAL A 68 17.59 -5.47 -20.27
C VAL A 68 16.97 -4.47 -19.29
N LEU A 69 17.70 -3.42 -18.92
CA LEU A 69 17.20 -2.38 -18.03
C LEU A 69 16.49 -1.27 -18.81
N LEU A 70 15.24 -1.02 -18.46
CA LEU A 70 14.46 0.13 -18.92
C LEU A 70 14.17 1.06 -17.75
N THR A 71 14.41 2.36 -17.91
CA THR A 71 14.21 3.31 -16.82
C THR A 71 13.09 4.29 -17.05
N THR A 72 12.45 4.71 -15.96
CA THR A 72 11.41 5.74 -15.93
C THR A 72 11.84 6.94 -15.10
N PRO A 73 11.18 8.09 -15.23
CA PRO A 73 11.29 9.15 -14.24
C PRO A 73 10.90 8.67 -12.85
N PRO A 74 11.49 9.16 -11.76
CA PRO A 74 11.07 8.81 -10.41
C PRO A 74 9.74 9.48 -10.04
N GLY A 75 8.96 8.80 -9.18
CA GLY A 75 7.73 9.31 -8.57
C GLY A 75 6.49 9.22 -9.48
N GLU A 76 5.37 9.69 -8.96
CA GLU A 76 4.01 9.50 -9.50
C GLU A 76 3.86 10.02 -10.96
N ARG A 77 4.66 11.01 -11.36
CA ARG A 77 4.69 11.53 -12.73
C ARG A 77 5.06 10.51 -13.80
N ALA A 78 5.60 9.35 -13.40
CA ALA A 78 5.90 8.26 -14.34
C ALA A 78 4.65 7.46 -14.72
N LYS A 79 3.59 7.47 -13.91
CA LYS A 79 2.36 6.68 -14.14
C LYS A 79 1.47 7.30 -15.20
N THR A 80 1.96 7.46 -16.42
CA THR A 80 1.24 8.08 -17.54
C THR A 80 1.22 7.20 -18.78
N TRP A 81 0.22 7.39 -19.62
CA TRP A 81 0.11 6.71 -20.90
C TRP A 81 1.34 6.97 -21.81
N ALA A 82 1.89 8.18 -21.79
CA ALA A 82 3.06 8.53 -22.59
C ALA A 82 4.30 7.68 -22.20
N VAL A 83 4.49 7.41 -20.89
CA VAL A 83 5.57 6.53 -20.42
C VAL A 83 5.31 5.07 -20.82
N VAL A 84 4.06 4.60 -20.74
CA VAL A 84 3.68 3.26 -21.21
C VAL A 84 3.99 3.11 -22.70
N GLN A 85 3.60 4.08 -23.55
CA GLN A 85 3.88 4.04 -24.99
C GLN A 85 5.38 4.02 -25.28
N ARG A 86 6.18 4.82 -24.58
CA ARG A 86 7.64 4.83 -24.74
C ARG A 86 8.23 3.46 -24.41
N LEU A 87 7.88 2.90 -23.23
CA LEU A 87 8.34 1.58 -22.83
C LEU A 87 7.90 0.49 -23.80
N ALA A 88 6.67 0.55 -24.30
CA ALA A 88 6.17 -0.39 -25.30
C ALA A 88 6.99 -0.37 -26.61
N ARG A 89 7.38 0.82 -27.08
CA ARG A 89 8.29 0.95 -28.25
C ARG A 89 9.67 0.33 -27.95
N GLU A 90 10.19 0.53 -26.75
CA GLU A 90 11.46 -0.10 -26.35
C GLU A 90 11.37 -1.62 -26.27
N LEU A 91 10.23 -2.18 -25.79
CA LEU A 91 9.99 -3.62 -25.82
C LEU A 91 9.96 -4.17 -27.27
N LEU A 92 9.30 -3.45 -28.17
CA LEU A 92 9.23 -3.83 -29.60
C LEU A 92 10.63 -3.84 -30.24
N THR A 93 11.39 -2.76 -30.08
CA THR A 93 12.73 -2.64 -30.65
C THR A 93 13.70 -3.72 -30.16
N ARG A 94 13.48 -4.23 -28.94
CA ARG A 94 14.31 -5.28 -28.33
C ARG A 94 13.80 -6.69 -28.60
N GLY A 95 12.76 -6.87 -29.41
CA GLY A 95 12.20 -8.17 -29.75
C GLY A 95 11.56 -8.91 -28.56
N VAL A 96 11.01 -8.18 -27.58
CA VAL A 96 10.36 -8.78 -26.41
C VAL A 96 9.12 -9.54 -26.85
N HIS A 97 9.09 -10.84 -26.56
CA HIS A 97 8.01 -11.73 -26.95
C HIS A 97 7.19 -12.23 -25.74
N ARG A 98 6.10 -12.97 -25.99
CA ARG A 98 5.08 -13.37 -25.00
C ARG A 98 5.63 -14.08 -23.74
N ARG A 99 6.77 -14.76 -23.82
CA ARG A 99 7.35 -15.48 -22.68
C ARG A 99 8.43 -14.71 -21.93
N THR A 100 8.85 -13.54 -22.43
CA THR A 100 9.85 -12.69 -21.79
C THR A 100 9.28 -12.12 -20.49
N PRO A 101 9.88 -12.38 -19.33
CA PRO A 101 9.38 -11.84 -18.07
C PRO A 101 9.74 -10.36 -17.91
N VAL A 102 8.83 -9.62 -17.26
CA VAL A 102 9.03 -8.24 -16.83
C VAL A 102 9.23 -8.22 -15.31
N ILE A 103 10.33 -7.66 -14.85
CA ILE A 103 10.67 -7.46 -13.45
C ILE A 103 10.47 -5.99 -13.11
N ALA A 104 9.55 -5.68 -12.19
CA ALA A 104 9.40 -4.33 -11.63
C ALA A 104 10.33 -4.16 -10.44
N LEU A 105 11.44 -3.46 -10.61
CA LEU A 105 12.39 -3.13 -9.55
C LEU A 105 12.12 -1.70 -9.07
N GLY A 106 11.31 -1.52 -8.01
CA GLY A 106 10.97 -0.17 -7.55
C GLY A 106 9.89 -0.11 -6.49
N GLY A 107 9.44 1.09 -6.19
CA GLY A 107 8.26 1.32 -5.33
C GLY A 107 6.95 1.00 -6.05
N GLY A 108 5.81 1.29 -5.40
CA GLY A 108 4.47 1.02 -5.94
C GLY A 108 4.23 1.64 -7.32
N VAL A 109 4.78 2.83 -7.58
CA VAL A 109 4.70 3.50 -8.89
C VAL A 109 5.28 2.64 -10.02
N VAL A 110 6.47 2.07 -9.79
CA VAL A 110 7.14 1.20 -10.78
C VAL A 110 6.38 -0.12 -10.90
N GLY A 111 5.94 -0.69 -9.77
CA GLY A 111 5.14 -1.91 -9.75
C GLY A 111 3.85 -1.80 -10.56
N ASP A 112 3.10 -0.71 -10.33
CA ASP A 112 1.84 -0.44 -11.04
C ASP A 112 2.07 -0.24 -12.55
N LEU A 113 3.03 0.62 -12.90
CA LEU A 113 3.33 0.95 -14.30
C LEU A 113 3.83 -0.27 -15.09
N ALA A 114 4.81 -1.00 -14.52
CA ALA A 114 5.39 -2.17 -15.17
C ALA A 114 4.39 -3.32 -15.26
N GLY A 115 3.59 -3.52 -14.21
CA GLY A 115 2.53 -4.53 -14.19
C GLY A 115 1.41 -4.20 -15.19
N PHE A 116 1.01 -2.94 -15.29
CA PHE A 116 0.04 -2.49 -16.30
C PHE A 116 0.57 -2.74 -17.72
N LEU A 117 1.81 -2.32 -18.03
CA LEU A 117 2.45 -2.58 -19.31
C LEU A 117 2.52 -4.09 -19.59
N ALA A 118 2.97 -4.89 -18.62
CA ALA A 118 3.04 -6.34 -18.76
C ALA A 118 1.67 -6.97 -19.03
N SER A 119 0.61 -6.44 -18.44
CA SER A 119 -0.76 -6.98 -18.61
C SER A 119 -1.31 -6.79 -20.01
N ILE A 120 -0.94 -5.69 -20.68
CA ILE A 120 -1.48 -5.33 -22.01
C ILE A 120 -0.56 -5.73 -23.17
N TRP A 121 0.78 -5.83 -22.94
CA TRP A 121 1.73 -6.21 -23.98
C TRP A 121 1.49 -7.65 -24.43
N MET A 122 1.26 -7.84 -25.72
CA MET A 122 0.96 -9.17 -26.32
C MET A 122 -0.13 -9.97 -25.56
N ARG A 123 -1.06 -9.29 -24.91
CA ARG A 123 -2.15 -9.84 -24.06
C ARG A 123 -1.67 -10.50 -22.77
N GLY A 124 -0.50 -10.13 -22.27
CA GLY A 124 0.04 -10.55 -20.98
C GLY A 124 1.43 -11.14 -21.05
N LEU A 125 2.37 -10.57 -20.29
CA LEU A 125 3.71 -11.11 -20.06
C LEU A 125 3.81 -11.69 -18.63
N PRO A 126 4.71 -12.66 -18.40
CA PRO A 126 5.08 -13.02 -17.05
C PRO A 126 5.59 -11.79 -16.28
N PHE A 127 5.12 -11.59 -15.07
CA PHE A 127 5.42 -10.41 -14.27
C PHE A 127 6.02 -10.81 -12.92
N ILE A 128 7.06 -10.10 -12.48
CA ILE A 128 7.75 -10.28 -11.21
C ILE A 128 7.79 -8.94 -10.49
N GLN A 129 7.43 -8.93 -9.20
CA GLN A 129 7.56 -7.76 -8.34
C GLN A 129 8.84 -7.88 -7.50
N ALA A 130 9.70 -6.86 -7.56
CA ALA A 130 10.85 -6.66 -6.70
C ALA A 130 10.72 -5.28 -6.00
N PRO A 131 9.83 -5.17 -4.98
CA PRO A 131 9.51 -3.89 -4.34
C PRO A 131 10.69 -3.37 -3.54
N THR A 132 10.95 -2.05 -3.65
CA THR A 132 12.06 -1.37 -2.97
C THR A 132 11.61 -0.34 -1.92
N THR A 133 10.30 -0.17 -1.72
CA THR A 133 9.74 0.68 -0.66
C THR A 133 8.93 -0.16 0.32
N LEU A 134 8.89 0.24 1.59
CA LEU A 134 8.11 -0.46 2.61
C LEU A 134 6.62 -0.54 2.21
N LEU A 135 6.06 0.56 1.70
CA LEU A 135 4.68 0.57 1.20
C LEU A 135 4.44 -0.54 0.15
N ALA A 136 5.35 -0.66 -0.82
CA ALA A 136 5.19 -1.69 -1.84
C ALA A 136 5.39 -3.11 -1.30
N MET A 137 6.31 -3.30 -0.35
CA MET A 137 6.60 -4.60 0.25
C MET A 137 5.40 -5.18 1.03
N VAL A 138 4.63 -4.31 1.70
CA VAL A 138 3.53 -4.75 2.57
C VAL A 138 2.14 -4.56 1.94
N ASP A 139 2.04 -3.79 0.86
CA ASP A 139 0.76 -3.46 0.23
C ASP A 139 0.80 -3.52 -1.30
N ALA A 140 1.38 -2.55 -1.99
CA ALA A 140 1.16 -2.33 -3.43
C ALA A 140 1.63 -3.49 -4.33
N ALA A 141 2.69 -4.23 -3.99
CA ALA A 141 3.18 -5.35 -4.79
C ALA A 141 2.33 -6.62 -4.65
N ILE A 142 1.35 -6.65 -3.73
CA ILE A 142 0.57 -7.84 -3.38
C ILE A 142 -0.89 -7.65 -3.85
N GLY A 143 -1.39 -8.58 -4.67
CA GLY A 143 -2.81 -8.60 -5.08
C GLY A 143 -3.09 -8.08 -6.47
N GLY A 144 -2.06 -7.91 -7.31
CA GLY A 144 -2.16 -7.76 -8.75
C GLY A 144 -2.85 -6.50 -9.29
N LYS A 145 -3.18 -5.53 -8.44
CA LYS A 145 -3.67 -4.23 -8.92
C LYS A 145 -2.54 -3.50 -9.63
N THR A 146 -2.73 -3.15 -10.89
CA THR A 146 -1.76 -2.40 -11.70
C THR A 146 -2.50 -1.28 -12.44
N ALA A 147 -1.91 -0.09 -12.49
CA ALA A 147 -2.61 1.05 -13.06
C ALA A 147 -1.68 2.19 -13.47
N ILE A 148 -2.22 3.08 -14.29
CA ILE A 148 -1.68 4.41 -14.58
C ILE A 148 -2.71 5.48 -14.26
N ASN A 149 -2.24 6.72 -14.22
CA ASN A 149 -3.07 7.88 -13.94
C ASN A 149 -3.60 8.50 -15.23
N LEU A 150 -4.78 9.11 -15.11
CA LEU A 150 -5.34 10.02 -16.10
C LEU A 150 -5.36 11.44 -15.52
N PRO A 151 -5.54 12.48 -16.35
CA PRO A 151 -5.71 13.84 -15.84
C PRO A 151 -6.85 13.98 -14.84
N GLU A 152 -7.89 13.16 -14.98
CA GLU A 152 -9.11 13.15 -14.15
C GLU A 152 -8.91 12.47 -12.79
N GLY A 153 -7.88 11.63 -12.65
CA GLY A 153 -7.62 10.95 -11.37
C GLY A 153 -6.54 9.88 -11.40
N LYS A 154 -6.12 9.49 -10.21
CA LYS A 154 -5.13 8.43 -10.03
C LYS A 154 -5.75 7.05 -10.23
N ASN A 155 -4.96 6.12 -10.81
CA ASN A 155 -5.25 4.69 -10.92
C ASN A 155 -6.56 4.35 -11.68
N LEU A 156 -7.09 5.25 -12.50
CA LEU A 156 -8.35 5.05 -13.22
C LEU A 156 -8.23 4.06 -14.40
N LEU A 157 -7.05 3.95 -14.98
CA LEU A 157 -6.78 3.01 -16.06
C LEU A 157 -5.89 1.88 -15.54
N GLY A 158 -6.46 0.70 -15.34
CA GLY A 158 -5.75 -0.39 -14.69
C GLY A 158 -6.28 -1.78 -15.02
N THR A 159 -5.54 -2.77 -14.56
CA THR A 159 -5.84 -4.19 -14.71
C THR A 159 -5.54 -4.97 -13.43
N PHE A 160 -6.12 -6.16 -13.31
CA PHE A 160 -5.68 -7.15 -12.33
C PHE A 160 -4.69 -8.11 -13.01
N HIS A 161 -3.40 -7.92 -12.80
CA HIS A 161 -2.33 -8.75 -13.35
C HIS A 161 -1.44 -9.30 -12.23
N GLN A 162 -1.69 -10.55 -11.84
CA GLN A 162 -0.97 -11.17 -10.73
C GLN A 162 0.49 -11.48 -11.13
N PRO A 163 1.46 -11.19 -10.24
CA PRO A 163 2.85 -11.56 -10.48
C PRO A 163 3.05 -13.08 -10.41
N ARG A 164 4.10 -13.60 -11.04
CA ARG A 164 4.55 -14.98 -10.86
C ARG A 164 5.21 -15.20 -9.50
N ILE A 165 5.82 -14.16 -8.97
CA ILE A 165 6.45 -14.12 -7.64
C ILE A 165 6.61 -12.66 -7.21
N VAL A 166 6.53 -12.41 -5.91
CA VAL A 166 6.98 -11.16 -5.28
C VAL A 166 8.26 -11.47 -4.50
N VAL A 167 9.35 -10.75 -4.78
CA VAL A 167 10.65 -10.96 -4.13
C VAL A 167 10.99 -9.72 -3.31
N ILE A 168 10.92 -9.83 -2.00
CA ILE A 168 11.10 -8.74 -1.04
C ILE A 168 12.48 -8.85 -0.40
N ASP A 169 13.34 -7.86 -0.65
CA ASP A 169 14.61 -7.68 0.03
C ASP A 169 14.49 -6.51 1.03
N PRO A 170 14.39 -6.79 2.34
CA PRO A 170 14.31 -5.73 3.34
C PRO A 170 15.49 -4.74 3.34
N GLU A 171 16.66 -5.16 2.84
CA GLU A 171 17.84 -4.29 2.78
C GLU A 171 17.69 -3.11 1.80
N PHE A 172 16.77 -3.16 0.84
CA PHE A 172 16.44 -1.98 0.04
C PHE A 172 16.04 -0.78 0.89
N LEU A 173 15.45 -1.03 2.06
CA LEU A 173 15.00 0.02 2.97
C LEU A 173 16.14 0.79 3.64
N ARG A 174 17.39 0.29 3.60
CA ARG A 174 18.57 1.02 4.10
C ARG A 174 18.78 2.34 3.35
N THR A 175 18.47 2.37 2.05
CA THR A 175 18.62 3.55 1.19
C THR A 175 17.33 4.38 1.06
N LEU A 176 16.21 3.88 1.64
CA LEU A 176 14.91 4.53 1.54
C LEU A 176 14.87 5.77 2.44
N PRO A 177 14.46 6.96 1.95
CA PRO A 177 14.30 8.14 2.77
C PRO A 177 13.32 7.95 3.93
N ARG A 178 13.56 8.65 5.05
CA ARG A 178 12.70 8.57 6.25
C ARG A 178 11.22 8.80 5.95
N ALA A 179 10.91 9.78 5.10
CA ALA A 179 9.53 10.09 4.74
C ALA A 179 8.84 8.90 4.04
N GLU A 180 9.55 8.17 3.17
CA GLU A 180 9.01 6.99 2.50
C GLU A 180 8.93 5.77 3.43
N ARG A 181 9.82 5.66 4.42
CA ARG A 181 9.69 4.65 5.49
C ARG A 181 8.43 4.90 6.30
N GLN A 182 8.16 6.16 6.67
CA GLN A 182 6.93 6.56 7.37
C GLN A 182 5.68 6.29 6.50
N ASN A 183 5.77 6.54 5.19
CA ASN A 183 4.69 6.27 4.25
C ASN A 183 4.27 4.80 4.29
N GLY A 184 5.23 3.87 4.26
CA GLY A 184 4.96 2.43 4.37
C GLY A 184 4.55 1.98 5.78
N LEU A 185 5.06 2.63 6.84
CA LEU A 185 4.67 2.31 8.23
C LEU A 185 3.18 2.51 8.51
N ALA A 186 2.54 3.47 7.85
CA ALA A 186 1.10 3.65 7.96
C ALA A 186 0.35 2.38 7.54
N GLU A 187 0.79 1.70 6.46
CA GLU A 187 0.20 0.45 5.99
C GLU A 187 0.50 -0.74 6.92
N VAL A 188 1.69 -0.77 7.50
CA VAL A 188 2.04 -1.79 8.51
C VAL A 188 1.13 -1.65 9.74
N LEU A 189 0.95 -0.43 10.25
CA LEU A 189 0.05 -0.17 11.38
C LEU A 189 -1.40 -0.46 11.01
N LYS A 190 -1.83 -0.10 9.80
CA LYS A 190 -3.16 -0.44 9.29
C LYS A 190 -3.39 -1.96 9.33
N ALA A 191 -2.41 -2.75 8.87
CA ALA A 191 -2.52 -4.21 8.94
C ALA A 191 -2.73 -4.71 10.38
N GLY A 192 -2.00 -4.13 11.34
CA GLY A 192 -2.18 -4.40 12.76
C GLY A 192 -3.59 -4.02 13.26
N PHE A 193 -4.04 -2.82 12.94
CA PHE A 193 -5.37 -2.35 13.34
C PHE A 193 -6.50 -3.24 12.84
N ILE A 194 -6.41 -3.73 11.60
CA ILE A 194 -7.52 -4.47 10.99
C ILE A 194 -7.51 -5.97 11.31
N ARG A 195 -6.35 -6.59 11.62
CA ARG A 195 -6.26 -8.07 11.72
C ARG A 195 -5.27 -8.59 12.76
N ASP A 196 -4.39 -7.77 13.32
CA ASP A 196 -3.30 -8.28 14.16
C ASP A 196 -2.93 -7.31 15.28
N ARG A 197 -3.68 -7.35 16.38
CA ARG A 197 -3.43 -6.53 17.58
C ARG A 197 -2.02 -6.76 18.14
N ASP A 198 -1.52 -7.99 18.08
CA ASP A 198 -0.19 -8.32 18.60
C ASP A 198 0.93 -7.70 17.76
N LEU A 199 0.69 -7.46 16.46
CA LEU A 199 1.60 -6.67 15.63
C LEU A 199 1.71 -5.24 16.16
N LEU A 200 0.60 -4.62 16.58
CA LEU A 200 0.63 -3.27 17.17
C LEU A 200 1.41 -3.24 18.48
N THR A 201 1.20 -4.22 19.35
CA THR A 201 1.93 -4.36 20.63
C THR A 201 3.42 -4.55 20.39
N HIS A 202 3.78 -5.41 19.44
CA HIS A 202 5.17 -5.63 19.03
C HIS A 202 5.80 -4.34 18.50
N LEU A 203 5.13 -3.63 17.60
CA LEU A 203 5.61 -2.37 17.04
C LEU A 203 5.84 -1.31 18.14
N ALA A 204 4.95 -1.20 19.14
CA ALA A 204 5.14 -0.31 20.27
C ALA A 204 6.43 -0.61 21.03
N ALA A 205 6.76 -1.90 21.20
CA ALA A 205 7.96 -2.33 21.92
C ALA A 205 9.26 -2.11 21.12
N VAL A 206 9.22 -2.27 19.79
CA VAL A 206 10.43 -2.19 18.94
C VAL A 206 10.63 -0.84 18.24
N LYS A 207 9.74 0.11 18.44
CA LYS A 207 9.65 1.40 17.74
C LYS A 207 11.00 2.05 17.40
N THR A 208 11.89 2.17 18.37
CA THR A 208 13.19 2.87 18.23
C THR A 208 14.24 2.07 17.47
N ARG A 209 14.08 0.75 17.39
CA ARG A 209 15.04 -0.16 16.78
C ARG A 209 14.55 -0.78 15.46
N LEU A 210 13.26 -0.66 15.10
CA LEU A 210 12.66 -1.32 13.96
C LEU A 210 13.48 -1.23 12.66
N PHE A 211 14.00 -0.06 12.32
CA PHE A 211 14.82 0.14 11.12
C PHE A 211 16.32 -0.06 11.36
N LYS A 212 16.74 -0.41 12.57
CA LYS A 212 18.12 -0.70 12.94
C LYS A 212 18.38 -2.20 13.05
N ASP A 213 17.33 -2.96 13.29
CA ASP A 213 17.36 -4.41 13.45
C ASP A 213 16.70 -5.05 12.21
N GLU A 214 17.50 -5.74 11.41
CA GLU A 214 17.03 -6.35 10.17
C GLU A 214 16.09 -7.53 10.41
N ALA A 215 16.30 -8.28 11.48
CA ALA A 215 15.45 -9.42 11.82
C ALA A 215 14.05 -8.92 12.22
N GLU A 216 13.98 -7.86 13.03
CA GLU A 216 12.73 -7.20 13.42
C GLU A 216 12.01 -6.60 12.21
N LEU A 217 12.76 -5.94 11.34
CA LEU A 217 12.19 -5.35 10.12
C LEU A 217 11.62 -6.42 9.19
N ALA A 218 12.38 -7.48 8.93
CA ALA A 218 11.93 -8.60 8.11
C ALA A 218 10.72 -9.34 8.73
N ALA A 219 10.69 -9.49 10.06
CA ALA A 219 9.55 -10.07 10.78
C ALA A 219 8.29 -9.19 10.66
N THR A 220 8.45 -7.89 10.79
CA THR A 220 7.37 -6.91 10.64
C THR A 220 6.79 -6.91 9.23
N ILE A 221 7.66 -6.87 8.21
CA ILE A 221 7.24 -6.96 6.80
C ILE A 221 6.49 -8.27 6.55
N TYR A 222 7.00 -9.39 7.06
CA TYR A 222 6.36 -10.69 6.91
C TYR A 222 4.95 -10.70 7.50
N ARG A 223 4.76 -10.23 8.75
CA ARG A 223 3.44 -10.19 9.39
C ARG A 223 2.44 -9.34 8.61
N ALA A 224 2.83 -8.15 8.19
CA ALA A 224 1.97 -7.27 7.39
C ALA A 224 1.64 -7.89 6.01
N ALA A 225 2.61 -8.48 5.33
CA ALA A 225 2.42 -9.14 4.05
C ALA A 225 1.52 -10.38 4.15
N VAL A 226 1.60 -11.16 5.23
CA VAL A 226 0.69 -12.30 5.51
C VAL A 226 -0.76 -11.82 5.58
N ILE A 227 -1.04 -10.74 6.30
CA ILE A 227 -2.39 -10.18 6.42
C ILE A 227 -2.91 -9.78 5.04
N LYS A 228 -2.10 -9.06 4.26
CA LYS A 228 -2.48 -8.66 2.90
C LYS A 228 -2.74 -9.87 2.00
N ALA A 229 -1.85 -10.87 2.04
CA ALA A 229 -1.97 -12.09 1.24
C ALA A 229 -3.24 -12.88 1.60
N GLN A 230 -3.56 -13.03 2.88
CA GLN A 230 -4.78 -13.70 3.35
C GLN A 230 -6.06 -13.00 2.88
N VAL A 231 -6.07 -11.67 2.89
CA VAL A 231 -7.21 -10.89 2.39
C VAL A 231 -7.37 -11.04 0.88
N VAL A 232 -6.26 -10.90 0.13
CA VAL A 232 -6.25 -11.03 -1.33
C VAL A 232 -6.63 -12.44 -1.78
N SER A 233 -6.14 -13.48 -1.10
CA SER A 233 -6.46 -14.88 -1.45
C SER A 233 -7.94 -15.21 -1.31
N ARG A 234 -8.67 -14.50 -0.45
CA ARG A 234 -10.12 -14.68 -0.25
C ARG A 234 -10.97 -13.77 -1.14
N ASP A 235 -10.41 -12.63 -1.53
CA ASP A 235 -11.11 -11.64 -2.35
C ASP A 235 -10.12 -10.92 -3.29
N GLU A 236 -9.83 -11.56 -4.43
CA GLU A 236 -8.88 -11.03 -5.42
C GLU A 236 -9.32 -9.67 -5.97
N ARG A 237 -10.64 -9.50 -6.23
CA ARG A 237 -11.19 -8.37 -7.00
C ARG A 237 -11.83 -7.27 -6.17
N GLU A 238 -11.70 -7.34 -4.83
CA GLU A 238 -12.27 -6.33 -3.92
C GLU A 238 -13.81 -6.26 -3.97
N GLY A 239 -14.44 -7.43 -4.00
CA GLY A 239 -15.90 -7.53 -3.98
C GLY A 239 -16.50 -7.26 -2.61
N ASP A 240 -15.85 -7.72 -1.54
CA ASP A 240 -16.34 -7.62 -0.16
C ASP A 240 -15.22 -7.54 0.87
N LEU A 241 -14.59 -8.67 1.23
CA LEU A 241 -13.62 -8.77 2.32
C LEU A 241 -12.43 -7.81 2.12
N ARG A 242 -11.93 -7.65 0.89
CA ARG A 242 -10.77 -6.80 0.61
C ARG A 242 -11.01 -5.33 0.92
N ARG A 243 -12.26 -4.91 1.06
CA ARG A 243 -12.64 -3.55 1.50
C ARG A 243 -12.09 -3.20 2.88
N ILE A 244 -11.83 -4.19 3.77
CA ILE A 244 -11.22 -3.93 5.09
C ILE A 244 -9.85 -3.23 4.99
N LEU A 245 -9.12 -3.44 3.89
CA LEU A 245 -7.85 -2.76 3.63
C LEU A 245 -8.02 -1.24 3.46
N ASN A 246 -9.24 -0.75 3.30
CA ASN A 246 -9.56 0.67 3.21
C ASN A 246 -9.76 1.35 4.57
N PHE A 247 -9.41 0.69 5.70
CA PHE A 247 -9.36 1.35 7.00
C PHE A 247 -8.49 2.61 6.95
N GLY A 248 -9.05 3.75 7.33
CA GLY A 248 -8.41 5.07 7.22
C GLY A 248 -8.41 5.69 5.81
N HIS A 249 -8.62 4.91 4.74
CA HIS A 249 -8.52 5.41 3.37
C HIS A 249 -9.68 6.32 2.96
N THR A 250 -10.88 6.10 3.48
CA THR A 250 -12.06 6.90 3.12
C THR A 250 -11.78 8.40 3.34
N LEU A 251 -11.39 8.80 4.54
CA LEU A 251 -10.99 10.19 4.80
C LEU A 251 -9.57 10.51 4.31
N GLY A 252 -8.66 9.55 4.32
CA GLY A 252 -7.31 9.71 3.81
C GLY A 252 -7.27 10.22 2.37
N HIS A 253 -8.02 9.61 1.45
CA HIS A 253 -8.12 10.05 0.05
C HIS A 253 -8.73 11.46 -0.06
N GLY A 254 -9.75 11.77 0.75
CA GLY A 254 -10.30 13.13 0.80
C GLY A 254 -9.26 14.16 1.21
N LEU A 255 -8.40 13.85 2.20
CA LEU A 255 -7.30 14.70 2.63
C LEU A 255 -6.21 14.84 1.56
N GLU A 256 -5.86 13.74 0.86
CA GLU A 256 -4.92 13.79 -0.26
C GLU A 256 -5.42 14.74 -1.37
N GLN A 257 -6.66 14.58 -1.81
CA GLN A 257 -7.26 15.43 -2.85
C GLN A 257 -7.34 16.89 -2.41
N ALA A 258 -7.86 17.17 -1.21
CA ALA A 258 -7.98 18.52 -0.69
C ALA A 258 -6.63 19.21 -0.53
N SER A 259 -5.56 18.45 -0.24
CA SER A 259 -4.19 18.95 -0.20
C SER A 259 -3.54 19.11 -1.59
N ARG A 260 -4.25 18.76 -2.67
CA ARG A 260 -3.72 18.64 -4.04
C ARG A 260 -2.50 17.69 -4.07
N PHE A 261 -2.62 16.55 -3.38
CA PHE A 261 -1.60 15.52 -3.25
C PHE A 261 -0.26 15.99 -2.66
N ARG A 262 -0.25 17.12 -1.92
CA ARG A 262 0.94 17.59 -1.17
C ARG A 262 1.12 16.83 0.14
N LEU A 263 0.03 16.31 0.71
CA LEU A 263 0.09 15.40 1.86
C LEU A 263 0.45 14.00 1.38
N PRO A 264 1.57 13.41 1.84
CA PRO A 264 1.97 12.04 1.48
C PRO A 264 0.91 11.02 1.87
N HIS A 265 0.73 9.98 1.05
CA HIS A 265 -0.31 8.96 1.20
C HIS A 265 -0.39 8.38 2.62
N GLY A 266 0.69 7.84 3.15
CA GLY A 266 0.68 7.22 4.48
C GLY A 266 0.33 8.20 5.62
N ARG A 267 0.65 9.49 5.47
CA ARG A 267 0.23 10.52 6.41
C ARG A 267 -1.26 10.83 6.30
N ALA A 268 -1.77 10.89 5.09
CA ALA A 268 -3.20 11.06 4.85
C ALA A 268 -4.00 9.88 5.40
N VAL A 269 -3.55 8.65 5.15
CA VAL A 269 -4.15 7.42 5.70
C VAL A 269 -4.06 7.40 7.23
N ALA A 270 -2.93 7.83 7.83
CA ALA A 270 -2.80 7.90 9.29
C ALA A 270 -3.83 8.85 9.92
N TRP A 271 -4.02 10.03 9.36
CA TRP A 271 -5.09 10.94 9.79
C TRP A 271 -6.49 10.37 9.55
N GLY A 272 -6.67 9.66 8.44
CA GLY A 272 -7.90 8.92 8.18
C GLY A 272 -8.14 7.80 9.19
N MET A 273 -7.09 7.10 9.65
CA MET A 273 -7.20 6.11 10.73
C MET A 273 -7.58 6.76 12.06
N VAL A 274 -7.05 7.95 12.39
CA VAL A 274 -7.48 8.71 13.57
C VAL A 274 -8.98 9.00 13.53
N ALA A 275 -9.49 9.43 12.37
CA ALA A 275 -10.92 9.66 12.20
C ALA A 275 -11.75 8.36 12.29
N ALA A 276 -11.25 7.27 11.68
CA ALA A 276 -11.91 5.98 11.73
C ALA A 276 -11.96 5.42 13.17
N LEU A 277 -10.92 5.62 13.98
CA LEU A 277 -10.93 5.27 15.41
C LEU A 277 -12.01 6.07 16.17
N ALA A 278 -12.12 7.38 15.91
CA ALA A 278 -13.17 8.20 16.54
C ALA A 278 -14.59 7.80 16.12
N LEU A 279 -14.77 7.39 14.86
CA LEU A 279 -16.04 6.82 14.40
C LEU A 279 -16.30 5.45 15.00
N SER A 280 -15.25 4.64 15.21
CA SER A 280 -15.36 3.30 15.82
C SER A 280 -15.82 3.36 17.27
N GLU A 281 -15.36 4.35 18.05
CA GLU A 281 -15.85 4.59 19.41
C GLU A 281 -17.37 4.86 19.43
N ARG A 282 -17.88 5.58 18.44
CA ARG A 282 -19.28 6.00 18.38
C ARG A 282 -20.25 4.97 17.78
N LEU A 283 -19.75 4.21 16.80
CA LEU A 283 -20.59 3.39 15.93
C LEU A 283 -20.31 1.89 15.99
N ALA A 284 -19.13 1.49 16.47
CA ALA A 284 -18.72 0.09 16.47
C ALA A 284 -18.40 -0.44 17.88
N GLY A 285 -18.49 0.39 18.93
CA GLY A 285 -18.27 -0.03 20.30
C GLY A 285 -16.79 -0.16 20.68
N LEU A 286 -15.85 0.44 19.92
CA LEU A 286 -14.44 0.44 20.28
C LEU A 286 -14.22 1.12 21.62
N ASP A 287 -13.51 0.45 22.52
CA ASP A 287 -13.14 1.00 23.81
C ASP A 287 -12.33 2.29 23.65
N PRO A 288 -12.71 3.40 24.33
CA PRO A 288 -12.01 4.68 24.22
C PRO A 288 -10.51 4.62 24.61
N ALA A 289 -10.12 3.73 25.53
CA ALA A 289 -8.72 3.55 25.91
C ALA A 289 -7.95 2.82 24.79
N GLU A 290 -8.53 1.85 24.11
CA GLU A 290 -7.94 1.22 22.92
C GLU A 290 -7.80 2.22 21.76
N ALA A 291 -8.82 3.04 21.53
CA ALA A 291 -8.78 4.06 20.49
C ALA A 291 -7.68 5.09 20.76
N GLU A 292 -7.54 5.57 22.01
CA GLU A 292 -6.48 6.50 22.37
C GLU A 292 -5.09 5.85 22.29
N TRP A 293 -4.96 4.60 22.69
CA TRP A 293 -3.72 3.87 22.49
C TRP A 293 -3.33 3.78 21.00
N GLY A 294 -4.29 3.50 20.12
CA GLY A 294 -4.09 3.49 18.68
C GLY A 294 -3.64 4.86 18.13
N ARG A 295 -4.29 5.95 18.56
CA ARG A 295 -3.90 7.33 18.20
C ARG A 295 -2.49 7.66 18.67
N ARG A 296 -2.15 7.26 19.90
CA ARG A 296 -0.81 7.44 20.47
C ARG A 296 0.24 6.70 19.65
N LEU A 297 -0.04 5.46 19.26
CA LEU A 297 0.86 4.67 18.43
C LEU A 297 1.16 5.34 17.08
N LEU A 298 0.14 5.87 16.40
CA LEU A 298 0.32 6.65 15.16
C LEU A 298 1.19 7.90 15.38
N ARG A 299 0.98 8.62 16.49
CA ARG A 299 1.81 9.77 16.90
C ARG A 299 3.26 9.35 17.14
N ASP A 300 3.47 8.30 17.86
CA ASP A 300 4.77 7.77 18.27
C ASP A 300 5.65 7.36 17.09
N PHE A 301 5.05 6.90 16.01
CA PHE A 301 5.75 6.64 14.74
C PHE A 301 5.93 7.90 13.87
N GLY A 302 5.47 9.07 14.34
CA GLY A 302 5.59 10.34 13.63
C GLY A 302 4.73 10.42 12.37
N LEU A 303 3.60 9.72 12.36
CA LEU A 303 2.69 9.67 11.21
C LEU A 303 1.64 10.79 11.25
N LEU A 304 1.51 11.51 12.35
CA LEU A 304 0.55 12.58 12.56
C LEU A 304 1.24 13.96 12.62
N PRO A 305 1.92 14.42 11.57
CA PRO A 305 2.39 15.80 11.53
C PRO A 305 1.19 16.76 11.46
N SER A 306 1.41 18.04 11.72
CA SER A 306 0.39 19.05 11.52
C SER A 306 -0.16 18.98 10.11
N LEU A 307 -1.49 18.98 9.98
CA LEU A 307 -2.13 19.05 8.69
C LEU A 307 -1.92 20.44 8.07
N PRO A 308 -1.76 20.55 6.75
CA PRO A 308 -1.84 21.85 6.09
C PRO A 308 -3.21 22.46 6.35
N LYS A 309 -3.32 23.78 6.22
CA LYS A 309 -4.64 24.43 6.30
C LYS A 309 -5.54 23.87 5.21
N LEU A 310 -6.52 23.07 5.59
CA LEU A 310 -7.50 22.46 4.71
C LEU A 310 -8.89 23.02 5.05
N ASN A 311 -9.69 23.27 4.01
CA ASN A 311 -11.10 23.57 4.19
C ASN A 311 -11.86 22.23 4.36
N PRO A 312 -12.57 22.00 5.48
CA PRO A 312 -13.36 20.80 5.70
C PRO A 312 -14.36 20.51 4.58
N GLU A 313 -14.99 21.56 4.01
CA GLU A 313 -15.95 21.40 2.90
C GLU A 313 -15.28 20.84 1.64
N THR A 314 -14.02 21.22 1.37
CA THR A 314 -13.28 20.67 0.22
C THR A 314 -13.03 19.16 0.42
N VAL A 315 -12.72 18.73 1.64
CA VAL A 315 -12.54 17.30 1.96
C VAL A 315 -13.87 16.56 1.83
N MET A 316 -14.97 17.12 2.35
CA MET A 316 -16.30 16.54 2.23
C MET A 316 -16.78 16.44 0.78
N THR A 317 -16.46 17.44 -0.05
CA THR A 317 -16.76 17.42 -1.49
C THR A 317 -15.98 16.30 -2.19
N ALA A 318 -14.69 16.14 -1.87
CA ALA A 318 -13.88 15.04 -2.41
C ALA A 318 -14.47 13.66 -2.04
N LEU A 319 -14.94 13.50 -0.79
CA LEU A 319 -15.61 12.28 -0.35
C LEU A 319 -16.90 11.98 -1.12
N ARG A 320 -17.70 13.00 -1.41
CA ARG A 320 -18.94 12.86 -2.18
C ARG A 320 -18.67 12.51 -3.65
N LEU A 321 -17.62 13.07 -4.26
CA LEU A 321 -17.26 12.82 -5.65
C LEU A 321 -16.73 11.40 -5.87
N ASP A 322 -15.94 10.87 -4.93
CA ASP A 322 -15.40 9.50 -5.00
C ASP A 322 -16.53 8.44 -4.96
N LYS A 323 -17.69 8.82 -4.43
CA LYS A 323 -18.82 7.92 -4.16
C LYS A 323 -20.15 8.35 -4.78
N LYS A 324 -20.16 8.85 -6.00
CA LYS A 324 -21.30 9.33 -6.80
C LYS A 324 -22.57 8.44 -6.86
N ARG A 325 -22.70 7.39 -6.05
CA ARG A 325 -23.80 6.40 -6.11
C ARG A 325 -24.59 6.18 -4.82
N GLN A 326 -24.33 6.91 -3.71
CA GLN A 326 -25.09 6.69 -2.48
C GLN A 326 -25.53 8.03 -1.86
N GLU A 327 -26.81 8.35 -1.99
CA GLU A 327 -27.44 9.58 -1.47
C GLU A 327 -27.47 9.66 0.06
N THR A 328 -27.26 8.59 0.81
CA THR A 328 -27.58 8.48 2.25
C THR A 328 -26.40 8.23 3.19
N GLY A 329 -25.16 8.21 2.72
CA GLY A 329 -23.99 7.97 3.58
C GLY A 329 -22.75 7.47 2.84
N VAL A 330 -21.66 7.34 3.59
CA VAL A 330 -20.35 6.91 3.06
C VAL A 330 -19.92 5.64 3.75
N PRO A 331 -19.42 4.60 3.02
CA PRO A 331 -18.94 3.39 3.66
C PRO A 331 -17.63 3.65 4.40
N PHE A 332 -17.55 3.10 5.61
CA PHE A 332 -16.36 3.11 6.44
C PHE A 332 -16.01 1.70 6.93
N VAL A 333 -14.73 1.43 6.99
CA VAL A 333 -14.20 0.33 7.78
C VAL A 333 -13.97 0.84 9.20
N LEU A 334 -14.60 0.21 10.17
CA LEU A 334 -14.52 0.55 11.58
C LEU A 334 -14.03 -0.65 12.39
N LEU A 335 -13.65 -0.42 13.64
CA LEU A 335 -13.09 -1.43 14.52
C LEU A 335 -14.00 -1.59 15.75
N PRO A 336 -14.64 -2.75 15.97
CA PRO A 336 -15.27 -3.04 17.27
C PRO A 336 -14.24 -3.24 18.38
N ARG A 337 -13.05 -3.72 18.03
CA ARG A 337 -11.82 -3.78 18.83
C ARG A 337 -10.59 -3.77 17.92
N LEU A 338 -9.42 -3.47 18.46
CA LEU A 338 -8.18 -3.51 17.66
C LEU A 338 -7.91 -4.95 17.19
N GLY A 339 -7.62 -5.12 15.92
CA GLY A 339 -7.43 -6.41 15.25
C GLY A 339 -8.70 -7.00 14.64
N GLU A 340 -9.86 -6.32 14.77
CA GLU A 340 -11.11 -6.73 14.15
C GLU A 340 -11.78 -5.60 13.38
N THR A 341 -12.51 -5.96 12.35
CA THR A 341 -13.13 -5.00 11.45
C THR A 341 -14.61 -5.26 11.25
N VAL A 342 -15.38 -4.18 11.12
CA VAL A 342 -16.74 -4.16 10.60
C VAL A 342 -16.82 -3.11 9.49
N ILE A 343 -17.60 -3.39 8.45
CA ILE A 343 -17.86 -2.44 7.37
C ILE A 343 -19.26 -1.89 7.57
N LEU A 344 -19.35 -0.57 7.77
CA LEU A 344 -20.64 0.13 7.77
C LEU A 344 -20.80 0.82 6.42
N ASP A 345 -21.77 0.40 5.63
CA ASP A 345 -21.98 0.94 4.28
C ASP A 345 -22.54 2.35 4.27
N ARG A 346 -23.15 2.80 5.38
CA ARG A 346 -23.81 4.09 5.51
C ARG A 346 -23.47 4.79 6.82
N VAL A 347 -22.34 5.51 6.87
CA VAL A 347 -22.05 6.40 8.00
C VAL A 347 -22.60 7.79 7.68
N PRO A 348 -23.41 8.39 8.60
CA PRO A 348 -24.01 9.71 8.37
C PRO A 348 -22.96 10.80 8.08
N LEU A 349 -23.20 11.58 7.03
CA LEU A 349 -22.25 12.62 6.59
C LEU A 349 -22.02 13.70 7.66
N ASP A 350 -23.04 14.02 8.46
CA ASP A 350 -22.93 15.02 9.54
C ASP A 350 -21.95 14.54 10.61
N LEU A 351 -21.99 13.25 10.96
CA LEU A 351 -21.04 12.66 11.90
C LEU A 351 -19.62 12.65 11.33
N VAL A 352 -19.48 12.32 10.05
CA VAL A 352 -18.20 12.39 9.35
C VAL A 352 -17.65 13.81 9.36
N ALA A 353 -18.49 14.81 9.08
CA ALA A 353 -18.10 16.22 9.08
C ALA A 353 -17.70 16.70 10.49
N GLU A 354 -18.40 16.28 11.53
CA GLU A 354 -18.03 16.58 12.93
C GLU A 354 -16.64 16.04 13.27
N VAL A 355 -16.41 14.75 12.97
CA VAL A 355 -15.10 14.11 13.24
C VAL A 355 -13.99 14.77 12.41
N LEU A 356 -14.26 15.08 11.14
CA LEU A 356 -13.31 15.76 10.27
C LEU A 356 -12.91 17.15 10.81
N LYS A 357 -13.87 17.94 11.30
CA LYS A 357 -13.57 19.25 11.92
C LYS A 357 -12.64 19.11 13.12
N LYS A 358 -12.83 18.08 13.96
CA LYS A 358 -11.94 17.79 15.10
C LYS A 358 -10.53 17.39 14.63
N VAL A 359 -10.43 16.57 13.57
CA VAL A 359 -9.16 16.13 12.99
C VAL A 359 -8.38 17.32 12.39
N ILE A 360 -9.04 18.18 11.60
CA ILE A 360 -8.39 19.33 10.93
C ILE A 360 -8.09 20.46 11.91
N GLY A 361 -8.96 20.68 12.91
CA GLY A 361 -8.84 21.77 13.86
C GLY A 361 -7.66 21.62 14.87
N GLY A 362 -6.91 20.51 14.82
CA GLY A 362 -5.81 20.26 15.79
C GLY A 362 -6.29 20.21 17.25
N GLY A 363 -7.57 20.39 17.46
CA GLY A 363 -8.23 20.37 18.76
C GLY A 363 -8.42 18.93 19.22
N GLY A 364 -7.51 18.49 20.09
CA GLY A 364 -7.70 17.45 21.06
C GLY A 364 -8.79 16.41 20.77
N LEU A 365 -8.44 15.35 20.06
CA LEU A 365 -8.98 14.03 20.37
C LEU A 365 -8.41 13.53 21.71
N ASN A 366 -7.88 14.45 22.52
CA ASN A 366 -7.54 14.25 23.92
C ASN A 366 -8.81 14.34 24.72
N ASN A 367 -9.16 13.26 25.36
CA ASN A 367 -10.27 13.12 26.29
C ASN A 367 -10.02 14.00 27.53
N SER A 368 -10.41 15.31 27.48
CA SER A 368 -10.61 16.17 28.61
C SER A 368 -11.99 16.84 28.51
N GLY A 369 -13.01 16.02 28.56
CA GLY A 369 -14.40 16.39 28.58
C GLY A 369 -15.20 15.28 29.22
N ARG A 370 -15.13 15.23 30.58
CA ARG A 370 -16.08 14.46 31.40
C ARG A 370 -17.50 14.82 31.01
N ASN A 371 -18.31 13.78 30.88
CA ASN A 371 -19.74 13.73 31.18
C ASN A 371 -20.44 15.07 31.41
N SER A 372 -21.20 15.51 30.41
CA SER A 372 -22.37 16.33 30.67
C SER A 372 -23.41 16.10 29.58
N PHE A 373 -23.99 14.93 29.53
CA PHE A 373 -25.30 14.67 28.90
C PHE A 373 -25.88 13.34 29.41
N ILE A 374 -26.12 13.29 30.72
CA ILE A 374 -27.18 12.45 31.30
C ILE A 374 -27.88 13.38 32.29
N THR A 375 -28.98 13.92 31.89
CA THR A 375 -30.20 14.22 32.66
C THR A 375 -30.99 15.32 31.91
N SER A 376 -31.98 14.92 31.21
CA SER A 376 -33.28 15.55 31.09
C SER A 376 -34.05 14.86 29.98
N THR A 377 -34.90 13.96 30.33
CA THR A 377 -36.34 14.08 30.08
C THR A 377 -37.05 12.88 30.72
N MET A 378 -37.86 13.23 31.67
CA MET A 378 -39.06 12.51 31.98
C MET A 378 -40.06 12.62 30.84
#